data_8deb3d01b797fa9fef44ac57b46385ff
#
_entry.id   8deb3d01b797fa9fef44ac57b46385ff
#
_cell.length_a   1.000
_cell.length_b   1.000
_cell.length_c   1.000
_cell.angle_alpha   90.00
_cell.angle_beta   90.00
_cell.angle_gamma   90.00
#
_symmetry.space_group_name_H-M   'P 1'
#
loop_
_entity.id
_entity.type
_entity.pdbx_description
1 polymer ?
#
loop_
_entity_poly.entity_id
_entity_poly.type
_entity_poly.pdbx_seq_one_letter_code
_entity_poly.pdbx_strand_id
1 'polypeptide(L)'
;MPEHESYQVVISKRAAQQLVEHAAFMARLDEKLAHKLVSDFRQAAVSLERFPFRNPVLRSEVFTVEKYRKLIFDKYHILLYQVKDQVVYVEYVIDGRQDYQWLLTP
;
A
#
# COMPACT_ATOMS: atom_id res chain seq x y z
N MET A 1 5.83 17.12 -21.14
CA MET A 1 5.20 16.13 -20.28
C MET A 1 3.70 16.38 -20.20
N PRO A 2 2.88 15.39 -20.40
CA PRO A 2 1.45 15.61 -20.28
C PRO A 2 1.08 15.97 -18.84
N GLU A 3 0.30 17.02 -18.72
CA GLU A 3 -0.15 17.51 -17.42
C GLU A 3 -1.05 16.51 -16.71
N HIS A 4 -1.64 15.61 -17.49
CA HIS A 4 -2.65 14.67 -17.00
C HIS A 4 -2.19 13.24 -17.12
N GLU A 5 -0.89 13.03 -16.94
CA GLU A 5 -0.37 11.69 -16.94
C GLU A 5 -1.09 10.88 -15.87
N SER A 6 -1.63 9.75 -16.27
CA SER A 6 -2.41 8.89 -15.40
C SER A 6 -1.81 7.50 -15.41
N TYR A 7 -1.69 6.93 -14.20
CA TYR A 7 -1.16 5.58 -14.02
C TYR A 7 -2.32 4.63 -13.74
N GLN A 8 -2.21 3.43 -14.27
CA GLN A 8 -3.13 2.36 -13.90
C GLN A 8 -2.67 1.77 -12.57
N VAL A 9 -3.59 1.61 -11.63
CA VAL A 9 -3.28 0.99 -10.34
C VAL A 9 -3.82 -0.43 -10.32
N VAL A 10 -2.94 -1.38 -10.09
CA VAL A 10 -3.29 -2.80 -10.02
C VAL A 10 -3.04 -3.27 -8.59
N ILE A 11 -4.06 -3.85 -7.98
CA ILE A 11 -3.98 -4.38 -6.62
C ILE A 11 -3.75 -5.88 -6.71
N SER A 12 -2.66 -6.38 -6.14
CA SER A 12 -2.38 -7.82 -6.15
C SER A 12 -3.40 -8.57 -5.32
N LYS A 13 -3.57 -9.85 -5.62
CA LYS A 13 -4.44 -10.71 -4.81
C LYS A 13 -4.00 -10.74 -3.36
N ARG A 14 -2.69 -10.79 -3.15
CA ARG A 14 -2.13 -10.79 -1.79
C ARG A 14 -2.48 -9.50 -1.05
N ALA A 15 -2.29 -8.34 -1.68
CA ALA A 15 -2.61 -7.07 -1.05
C ALA A 15 -4.11 -6.97 -0.73
N ALA A 16 -4.96 -7.40 -1.66
CA ALA A 16 -6.40 -7.40 -1.46
C ALA A 16 -6.79 -8.30 -0.29
N GLN A 17 -6.18 -9.48 -0.20
CA GLN A 17 -6.46 -10.41 0.88
C GLN A 17 -5.97 -9.87 2.23
N GLN A 18 -4.80 -9.26 2.25
CA GLN A 18 -4.27 -8.65 3.47
C GLN A 18 -5.20 -7.54 3.95
N LEU A 19 -5.71 -6.72 3.04
CA LEU A 19 -6.67 -5.68 3.39
C LEU A 19 -7.93 -6.29 4.02
N VAL A 20 -8.45 -7.35 3.41
CA VAL A 20 -9.65 -8.03 3.93
C VAL A 20 -9.40 -8.58 5.33
N GLU A 21 -8.23 -9.20 5.55
CA GLU A 21 -7.89 -9.76 6.85
C GLU A 21 -7.77 -8.67 7.92
N HIS A 22 -7.12 -7.55 7.59
CA HIS A 22 -7.03 -6.42 8.51
C HIS A 22 -8.40 -5.83 8.80
N ALA A 23 -9.24 -5.68 7.76
CA ALA A 23 -10.59 -5.15 7.93
C ALA A 23 -11.44 -6.07 8.79
N ALA A 24 -11.33 -7.37 8.60
CA ALA A 24 -12.08 -8.35 9.40
C ALA A 24 -11.68 -8.27 10.88
N PHE A 25 -10.40 -8.12 11.15
CA PHE A 25 -9.91 -7.94 12.51
C PHE A 25 -10.49 -6.65 13.13
N MET A 26 -10.42 -5.56 12.37
CA MET A 26 -10.94 -4.26 12.85
C MET A 26 -12.45 -4.31 13.10
N ALA A 27 -13.19 -5.04 12.26
CA ALA A 27 -14.64 -5.16 12.39
C ALA A 27 -15.03 -5.88 13.69
N ARG A 28 -14.16 -6.75 14.20
CA ARG A 28 -14.42 -7.42 15.48
C ARG A 28 -14.34 -6.44 16.65
N LEU A 29 -13.64 -5.34 16.48
CA LEU A 29 -13.56 -4.28 17.48
C LEU A 29 -14.69 -3.27 17.29
N ASP A 30 -14.87 -2.80 16.05
CA ASP A 30 -15.90 -1.84 15.68
C ASP A 30 -16.02 -1.83 14.15
N GLU A 31 -17.22 -2.07 13.63
CA GLU A 31 -17.45 -2.07 12.18
C GLU A 31 -17.03 -0.75 11.52
N LYS A 32 -17.18 0.36 12.23
CA LYS A 32 -16.79 1.67 11.69
C LYS A 32 -15.30 1.74 11.39
N LEU A 33 -14.48 1.07 12.20
CA LEU A 33 -13.04 1.03 11.97
C LEU A 33 -12.71 0.26 10.70
N ALA A 34 -13.42 -0.83 10.43
CA ALA A 34 -13.23 -1.59 9.21
C ALA A 34 -13.60 -0.77 7.97
N HIS A 35 -14.74 -0.07 8.03
CA HIS A 35 -15.18 0.78 6.92
C HIS A 35 -14.18 1.91 6.67
N LYS A 36 -13.66 2.50 7.73
CA LYS A 36 -12.67 3.57 7.60
C LYS A 36 -11.39 3.06 6.97
N LEU A 37 -10.93 1.89 7.39
CA LEU A 37 -9.73 1.28 6.83
C LEU A 37 -9.85 1.08 5.32
N VAL A 38 -10.97 0.50 4.87
CA VAL A 38 -11.19 0.24 3.45
C VAL A 38 -11.32 1.55 2.67
N SER A 39 -12.03 2.53 3.22
CA SER A 39 -12.18 3.83 2.58
C SER A 39 -10.83 4.54 2.44
N ASP A 40 -10.04 4.53 3.49
CA ASP A 40 -8.72 5.17 3.47
C ASP A 40 -7.79 4.46 2.50
N PHE A 41 -7.88 3.13 2.40
CA PHE A 41 -7.12 2.38 1.42
C PHE A 41 -7.49 2.80 0.00
N ARG A 42 -8.78 2.92 -0.30
CA ARG A 42 -9.23 3.31 -1.63
C ARG A 42 -8.71 4.69 -2.01
N GLN A 43 -8.77 5.64 -1.07
CA GLN A 43 -8.26 6.98 -1.31
C GLN A 43 -6.75 6.96 -1.56
N ALA A 44 -6.02 6.16 -0.79
CA ALA A 44 -4.58 6.02 -0.98
C ALA A 44 -4.27 5.45 -2.37
N ALA A 45 -4.98 4.39 -2.76
CA ALA A 45 -4.76 3.76 -4.07
C ALA A 45 -5.07 4.73 -5.21
N VAL A 46 -6.17 5.48 -5.10
CA VAL A 46 -6.54 6.46 -6.13
C VAL A 46 -5.47 7.55 -6.26
N SER A 47 -4.86 7.97 -5.17
CA SER A 47 -3.82 8.99 -5.23
C SER A 47 -2.62 8.55 -6.08
N LEU A 48 -2.39 7.25 -6.18
CA LEU A 48 -1.28 6.70 -6.96
C LEU A 48 -1.51 6.78 -8.46
N GLU A 49 -2.74 7.05 -8.90
CA GLU A 49 -3.04 7.26 -10.31
C GLU A 49 -2.37 8.52 -10.86
N ARG A 50 -2.06 9.47 -9.99
CA ARG A 50 -1.49 10.74 -10.40
C ARG A 50 -0.10 11.00 -9.85
N PHE A 51 0.17 10.56 -8.62
CA PHE A 51 1.40 10.93 -7.92
C PHE A 51 2.13 9.73 -7.34
N PRO A 52 2.44 8.71 -8.16
CA PRO A 52 3.06 7.48 -7.61
C PRO A 52 4.49 7.67 -7.11
N PHE A 53 5.18 8.73 -7.54
CA PHE A 53 6.56 8.98 -7.12
C PHE A 53 6.66 9.95 -5.95
N ARG A 54 5.53 10.41 -5.43
CA ARG A 54 5.49 11.36 -4.32
C ARG A 54 5.88 10.70 -2.99
N ASN A 55 5.59 9.43 -2.84
CA ASN A 55 5.84 8.71 -1.61
C ASN A 55 7.25 8.12 -1.58
N PRO A 56 7.87 8.04 -0.39
CA PRO A 56 9.27 7.64 -0.30
C PRO A 56 9.49 6.17 -0.61
N VAL A 57 10.70 5.89 -1.06
CA VAL A 57 11.16 4.52 -1.25
C VAL A 57 11.36 3.89 0.14
N LEU A 58 10.92 2.65 0.27
CA LEU A 58 11.15 1.89 1.49
C LEU A 58 12.61 1.50 1.57
N ARG A 59 13.29 1.96 2.61
CA ARG A 59 14.70 1.66 2.84
C ARG A 59 14.81 0.69 3.99
N SER A 60 15.72 -0.26 3.86
CA SER A 60 15.94 -1.26 4.88
C SER A 60 17.40 -1.65 4.88
N GLU A 61 17.95 -1.89 6.08
CA GLU A 61 19.31 -2.40 6.21
C GLU A 61 19.45 -3.82 5.65
N VAL A 62 18.33 -4.55 5.59
CA VAL A 62 18.31 -5.92 5.10
C VAL A 62 18.31 -6.00 3.58
N PHE A 63 17.74 -4.99 2.92
CA PHE A 63 17.63 -4.99 1.46
C PHE A 63 18.67 -4.11 0.83
N THR A 64 19.34 -4.64 -0.17
CA THR A 64 20.31 -3.88 -0.97
C THR A 64 19.64 -3.18 -2.15
N VAL A 65 18.41 -3.56 -2.47
CA VAL A 65 17.66 -3.00 -3.60
C VAL A 65 16.43 -2.27 -3.09
N GLU A 66 16.27 -1.03 -3.51
CA GLU A 66 15.12 -0.20 -3.16
C GLU A 66 13.99 -0.49 -4.13
N LYS A 67 13.22 -1.52 -3.85
CA LYS A 67 12.20 -2.03 -4.76
C LYS A 67 10.84 -1.37 -4.58
N TYR A 68 10.47 -1.07 -3.33
CA TYR A 68 9.12 -0.62 -3.01
C TYR A 68 9.10 0.81 -2.53
N ARG A 69 7.98 1.47 -2.83
CA ARG A 69 7.61 2.73 -2.18
C ARG A 69 6.53 2.44 -1.16
N LYS A 70 6.43 3.28 -0.13
CA LYS A 70 5.44 3.09 0.93
C LYS A 70 4.51 4.29 1.00
N LEU A 71 3.22 4.02 1.18
CA LEU A 71 2.21 5.03 1.43
C LEU A 71 1.49 4.63 2.71
N ILE A 72 1.58 5.49 3.72
CA ILE A 72 0.92 5.26 5.00
C ILE A 72 -0.52 5.73 4.90
N PHE A 73 -1.45 4.90 5.34
CA PHE A 73 -2.86 5.25 5.39
C PHE A 73 -3.45 4.71 6.69
N ASP A 74 -4.58 5.29 7.10
CA ASP A 74 -5.26 4.91 8.33
C ASP A 74 -4.28 4.81 9.51
N LYS A 75 -3.53 5.88 9.74
CA LYS A 75 -2.58 6.08 10.82
C LYS A 75 -1.30 5.23 10.70
N TYR A 76 -1.41 3.91 10.71
CA TYR A 76 -0.23 3.04 10.76
C TYR A 76 -0.26 1.90 9.74
N HIS A 77 -1.28 1.81 8.94
CA HIS A 77 -1.28 0.83 7.85
C HIS A 77 -0.41 1.34 6.71
N ILE A 78 0.26 0.43 6.05
CA ILE A 78 1.18 0.76 4.97
C ILE A 78 0.82 -0.04 3.73
N LEU A 79 0.75 0.67 2.63
CA LEU A 79 0.59 0.09 1.30
C LEU A 79 1.97 0.13 0.64
N LEU A 80 2.48 -1.03 0.22
CA LEU A 80 3.74 -1.11 -0.50
C LEU A 80 3.47 -1.33 -1.97
N TYR A 81 4.11 -0.55 -2.82
CA TYR A 81 3.89 -0.61 -4.25
C TYR A 81 5.18 -0.35 -5.01
N GLN A 82 5.18 -0.76 -6.28
CA GLN A 82 6.23 -0.40 -7.20
C GLN A 82 5.61 0.13 -8.48
N VAL A 83 6.37 0.95 -9.19
CA VAL A 83 5.91 1.56 -10.43
C VAL A 83 6.76 1.00 -11.56
N LYS A 84 6.09 0.47 -12.59
CA LYS A 84 6.74 -0.01 -13.80
C LYS A 84 5.98 0.56 -14.99
N ASP A 85 6.68 1.37 -15.79
CA ASP A 85 6.07 2.07 -16.92
C ASP A 85 4.90 2.92 -16.43
N GLN A 86 3.72 2.72 -16.94
CA GLN A 86 2.53 3.48 -16.55
C GLN A 86 1.63 2.72 -15.59
N VAL A 87 2.19 1.72 -14.90
CA VAL A 87 1.41 0.87 -13.99
C VAL A 87 1.99 0.91 -12.59
N VAL A 88 1.11 1.10 -11.61
CA VAL A 88 1.44 1.00 -10.20
C VAL A 88 0.93 -0.33 -9.68
N TYR A 89 1.83 -1.14 -9.15
CA TYR A 89 1.49 -2.45 -8.61
C TYR A 89 1.49 -2.37 -7.09
N VAL A 90 0.31 -2.43 -6.49
CA VAL A 90 0.15 -2.50 -5.03
C VAL A 90 0.35 -3.95 -4.62
N GLU A 91 1.41 -4.24 -3.89
CA GLU A 91 1.80 -5.61 -3.61
C GLU A 91 1.57 -6.07 -2.19
N TYR A 92 1.58 -5.14 -1.22
CA TYR A 92 1.36 -5.48 0.18
C TYR A 92 0.51 -4.43 0.87
N VAL A 93 -0.33 -4.90 1.79
CA VAL A 93 -0.99 -4.07 2.79
C VAL A 93 -0.59 -4.63 4.15
N ILE A 94 0.12 -3.86 4.93
CA ILE A 94 0.72 -4.33 6.17
C ILE A 94 0.41 -3.38 7.33
N ASP A 95 0.53 -3.90 8.53
CA ASP A 95 0.43 -3.12 9.76
C ASP A 95 1.84 -2.62 10.10
N GLY A 96 2.05 -1.30 10.01
CA GLY A 96 3.37 -0.69 10.20
C GLY A 96 3.89 -0.79 11.63
N ARG A 97 3.06 -1.22 12.59
CA ARG A 97 3.50 -1.42 13.97
C ARG A 97 4.20 -2.77 14.16
N GLN A 98 4.06 -3.67 13.19
CA GLN A 98 4.66 -4.99 13.23
C GLN A 98 5.93 -5.01 12.39
N ASP A 99 6.84 -5.93 12.72
CA ASP A 99 8.00 -6.15 11.90
C ASP A 99 7.56 -6.87 10.62
N TYR A 100 7.72 -6.22 9.49
CA TYR A 100 7.27 -6.74 8.21
C TYR A 100 8.42 -7.00 7.23
N GLN A 101 9.66 -6.75 7.64
CA GLN A 101 10.79 -6.89 6.72
C GLN A 101 10.94 -8.31 6.21
N TRP A 102 10.56 -9.29 7.02
CA TRP A 102 10.63 -10.70 6.64
C TRP A 102 9.73 -11.02 5.43
N LEU A 103 8.66 -10.24 5.24
CA LEU A 103 7.77 -10.42 4.08
C LEU A 103 8.47 -10.06 2.77
N LEU A 104 9.49 -9.24 2.85
CA LEU A 104 10.15 -8.66 1.69
C LEU A 104 11.48 -9.34 1.38
N THR A 105 11.97 -10.21 2.26
CA THR A 105 13.21 -10.95 2.01
C THR A 105 12.96 -12.03 0.97
N PRO A 106 13.89 -12.20 0.02
CA PRO A 106 13.77 -13.23 -1.01
C PRO A 106 13.88 -14.63 -0.44
#